data_52bc5b1998872121c1c40dee87ac987b
#
_entry.id   52bc5b1998872121c1c40dee87ac987b
#
_cell.length_a   1.000
_cell.length_b   1.000
_cell.length_c   1.000
_cell.angle_alpha   90.00
_cell.angle_beta   90.00
_cell.angle_gamma   90.00
#
_symmetry.space_group_name_H-M   'P 1'
#
loop_
_entity.id
_entity.type
_entity.pdbx_description
1 polymer ?
#
loop_
_entity_poly.entity_id
_entity_poly.type
_entity_poly.pdbx_seq_one_letter_code
_entity_poly.pdbx_strand_id
1 'polypeptide(L)'
;LDGDTGEIFLDPTSDVLKKVEEGLNKINKLRESYNQDSIKDLGIELRANIGSSEEINAFNDDHIKSVGLFRSEFVYIDRTSKPTLKEQIEINNELNTKFSNTIVFRTLDIGGDKQVPYLNLPKEENPFLGVRGIRYSLDEKDLFREQIISILSSDLIDKVKIMFPMVSILDDFLDAKKIVTEESKKLNVNPPPLGIMVETPSVALNTDQYIQHVDFFSIGTNDLIQYTYAADRGLSTLNKYQDPLDVSVLRLISNVIDTGLKNDIEVSVCGDMASDKDSSIILYLLGLRVFSIAPSQGPNIINSLIHAKENLSHIEKEEILSSTDSQSLRKLIS
;
A
#
# COMPACT_ATOMS: atom_id res chain seq x y z
N LEU A 1 17.64 -3.85 18.35
CA LEU A 1 16.22 -3.47 18.35
C LEU A 1 15.38 -4.73 18.13
N ASP A 2 14.47 -5.00 19.03
CA ASP A 2 13.44 -6.01 18.88
C ASP A 2 12.20 -5.34 18.27
N GLY A 3 11.80 -5.78 17.09
CA GLY A 3 10.68 -5.18 16.36
C GLY A 3 9.31 -5.52 16.93
N ASP A 4 9.20 -6.61 17.69
CA ASP A 4 7.93 -7.07 18.27
C ASP A 4 7.66 -6.38 19.61
N THR A 5 8.71 -6.17 20.42
CA THR A 5 8.60 -5.56 21.75
C THR A 5 8.94 -4.06 21.76
N GLY A 6 9.63 -3.55 20.73
CA GLY A 6 10.17 -2.19 20.66
C GLY A 6 11.40 -1.97 21.56
N GLU A 7 11.95 -3.03 22.16
CA GLU A 7 13.12 -2.94 23.04
C GLU A 7 14.41 -2.67 22.27
N ILE A 8 15.22 -1.76 22.80
CA ILE A 8 16.55 -1.45 22.27
C ILE A 8 17.58 -1.95 23.25
N PHE A 9 18.46 -2.83 22.80
CA PHE A 9 19.56 -3.35 23.60
C PHE A 9 20.85 -2.60 23.24
N LEU A 10 21.35 -1.79 24.15
CA LEU A 10 22.69 -1.21 24.10
C LEU A 10 23.63 -2.21 24.81
N ASP A 11 24.69 -2.67 24.16
CA ASP A 11 25.59 -3.73 24.62
C ASP A 11 24.84 -5.05 24.96
N PRO A 12 24.22 -5.72 23.96
CA PRO A 12 23.40 -6.90 24.19
C PRO A 12 24.22 -8.04 24.81
N THR A 13 23.59 -8.76 25.74
CA THR A 13 24.20 -9.97 26.34
C THR A 13 24.31 -11.10 25.33
N SER A 14 25.15 -12.10 25.63
CA SER A 14 25.30 -13.29 24.78
C SER A 14 23.97 -14.02 24.51
N ASP A 15 23.03 -14.00 25.47
CA ASP A 15 21.71 -14.62 25.31
C ASP A 15 20.82 -13.82 24.34
N VAL A 16 20.90 -12.48 24.34
CA VAL A 16 20.18 -11.62 23.37
C VAL A 16 20.78 -11.82 21.98
N LEU A 17 22.12 -11.84 21.84
CA LEU A 17 22.78 -12.09 20.56
C LEU A 17 22.40 -13.48 20.00
N LYS A 18 22.34 -14.50 20.85
CA LYS A 18 21.91 -15.85 20.44
C LYS A 18 20.46 -15.88 19.93
N LYS A 19 19.53 -15.20 20.61
CA LYS A 19 18.14 -15.05 20.13
C LYS A 19 18.06 -14.37 18.76
N VAL A 20 18.85 -13.31 18.55
CA VAL A 20 18.92 -12.61 17.26
C VAL A 20 19.47 -13.55 16.18
N GLU A 21 20.52 -14.32 16.47
CA GLU A 21 21.10 -15.28 15.53
C GLU A 21 20.12 -16.42 15.19
N GLU A 22 19.41 -16.95 16.19
CA GLU A 22 18.34 -17.94 15.98
C GLU A 22 17.21 -17.39 15.11
N GLY A 23 16.79 -16.12 15.35
CA GLY A 23 15.80 -15.41 14.54
C GLY A 23 16.25 -15.24 13.09
N LEU A 24 17.49 -14.77 12.88
CA LEU A 24 18.08 -14.63 11.54
C LEU A 24 18.19 -15.97 10.81
N ASN A 25 18.61 -17.03 11.51
CA ASN A 25 18.69 -18.38 10.93
C ASN A 25 17.29 -18.90 10.54
N LYS A 26 16.27 -18.60 11.33
CA LYS A 26 14.86 -18.92 10.99
C LYS A 26 14.44 -18.18 9.71
N ILE A 27 14.70 -16.88 9.63
CA ILE A 27 14.37 -16.07 8.44
C ILE A 27 15.14 -16.60 7.21
N ASN A 28 16.41 -16.94 7.34
CA ASN A 28 17.21 -17.49 6.24
C ASN A 28 16.65 -18.84 5.76
N LYS A 29 16.26 -19.74 6.66
CA LYS A 29 15.59 -21.00 6.29
C LYS A 29 14.24 -20.75 5.58
N LEU A 30 13.48 -19.76 6.02
CA LEU A 30 12.23 -19.36 5.35
C LEU A 30 12.52 -18.81 3.94
N ARG A 31 13.64 -18.07 3.75
CA ARG A 31 14.08 -17.59 2.44
C ARG A 31 14.51 -18.73 1.51
N GLU A 32 15.18 -19.76 2.02
CA GLU A 32 15.56 -20.93 1.22
C GLU A 32 14.35 -21.71 0.70
N SER A 33 13.25 -21.77 1.49
CA SER A 33 12.00 -22.42 1.08
C SER A 33 11.12 -21.52 0.19
N TYR A 34 11.46 -20.23 0.06
CA TYR A 34 10.75 -19.24 -0.73
C TYR A 34 11.33 -19.19 -2.15
N ASN A 35 10.50 -19.46 -3.16
CA ASN A 35 10.91 -19.46 -4.55
C ASN A 35 9.76 -19.06 -5.47
N GLN A 36 10.08 -18.78 -6.73
CA GLN A 36 9.11 -18.34 -7.75
C GLN A 36 8.00 -19.36 -8.02
N ASP A 37 8.30 -20.65 -7.90
CA ASP A 37 7.31 -21.71 -8.12
C ASP A 37 6.24 -21.68 -7.02
N SER A 38 6.61 -21.45 -5.78
CA SER A 38 5.68 -21.30 -4.65
C SER A 38 4.74 -20.11 -4.84
N ILE A 39 5.27 -18.94 -5.27
CA ILE A 39 4.46 -17.75 -5.55
C ILE A 39 3.46 -18.03 -6.67
N LYS A 40 3.93 -18.64 -7.76
CA LYS A 40 3.10 -19.00 -8.90
C LYS A 40 2.03 -20.03 -8.52
N ASP A 41 2.39 -20.99 -7.69
CA ASP A 41 1.48 -22.02 -7.21
C ASP A 41 0.36 -21.44 -6.34
N LEU A 42 0.66 -20.43 -5.53
CA LEU A 42 -0.33 -19.65 -4.78
C LEU A 42 -1.26 -18.82 -5.68
N GLY A 43 -0.89 -18.60 -6.94
CA GLY A 43 -1.61 -17.75 -7.88
C GLY A 43 -1.62 -16.29 -7.46
N ILE A 44 -0.54 -15.82 -6.84
CA ILE A 44 -0.42 -14.44 -6.32
C ILE A 44 0.69 -13.66 -7.01
N GLU A 45 0.65 -12.34 -6.87
CA GLU A 45 1.74 -11.43 -7.16
C GLU A 45 2.18 -10.71 -5.89
N LEU A 46 3.50 -10.72 -5.62
CA LEU A 46 4.11 -9.90 -4.60
C LEU A 46 4.72 -8.64 -5.21
N ARG A 47 4.42 -7.51 -4.60
CA ARG A 47 4.98 -6.20 -4.94
C ARG A 47 5.62 -5.57 -3.71
N ALA A 48 6.63 -4.74 -3.91
CA ALA A 48 7.29 -4.02 -2.82
C ALA A 48 6.56 -2.72 -2.47
N ASN A 49 6.54 -2.37 -1.19
CA ASN A 49 6.30 -1.01 -0.71
C ASN A 49 7.65 -0.30 -0.62
N ILE A 50 7.80 0.84 -1.30
CA ILE A 50 9.03 1.63 -1.37
C ILE A 50 8.69 3.11 -1.08
N GLY A 51 9.50 3.77 -0.27
CA GLY A 51 9.27 5.17 0.10
C GLY A 51 10.41 6.13 -0.27
N SER A 52 11.66 5.68 -0.30
CA SER A 52 12.80 6.58 -0.48
C SER A 52 13.86 6.01 -1.44
N SER A 53 14.79 6.87 -1.91
CA SER A 53 15.94 6.43 -2.70
C SER A 53 16.82 5.45 -1.91
N GLU A 54 16.93 5.61 -0.59
CA GLU A 54 17.65 4.67 0.27
C GLU A 54 16.99 3.29 0.24
N GLU A 55 15.65 3.23 0.31
CA GLU A 55 14.90 1.96 0.20
C GLU A 55 15.04 1.33 -1.19
N ILE A 56 15.03 2.14 -2.27
CA ILE A 56 15.28 1.68 -3.63
C ILE A 56 16.65 1.02 -3.71
N ASN A 57 17.69 1.69 -3.20
CA ASN A 57 19.07 1.20 -3.25
C ASN A 57 19.31 -0.02 -2.36
N ALA A 58 18.68 -0.06 -1.19
CA ALA A 58 18.78 -1.18 -0.24
C ALA A 58 17.97 -2.40 -0.67
N PHE A 59 17.01 -2.24 -1.60
CA PHE A 59 16.18 -3.34 -2.06
C PHE A 59 17.02 -4.45 -2.71
N ASN A 60 16.88 -5.65 -2.18
CA ASN A 60 17.62 -6.83 -2.64
C ASN A 60 16.75 -8.09 -2.48
N ASP A 61 15.73 -8.21 -3.31
CA ASP A 61 14.87 -9.39 -3.39
C ASP A 61 14.67 -9.79 -4.86
N ASP A 62 15.16 -10.97 -5.21
CA ASP A 62 15.11 -11.49 -6.58
C ASP A 62 13.72 -12.02 -6.97
N HIS A 63 12.81 -12.17 -6.03
CA HIS A 63 11.48 -12.70 -6.25
C HIS A 63 10.43 -11.59 -6.47
N ILE A 64 10.68 -10.38 -5.97
CA ILE A 64 9.79 -9.22 -6.15
C ILE A 64 10.35 -8.33 -7.25
N LYS A 65 9.62 -8.18 -8.35
CA LYS A 65 10.03 -7.40 -9.53
C LYS A 65 9.18 -6.16 -9.76
N SER A 66 8.13 -6.00 -8.95
CA SER A 66 7.13 -4.92 -9.05
C SER A 66 7.12 -4.07 -7.79
N VAL A 67 6.76 -2.80 -7.92
CA VAL A 67 6.41 -1.91 -6.81
C VAL A 67 4.89 -1.76 -6.77
N GLY A 68 4.26 -2.12 -5.67
CA GLY A 68 2.81 -1.98 -5.49
C GLY A 68 2.43 -0.68 -4.78
N LEU A 69 3.41 -0.03 -4.14
CA LEU A 69 3.26 1.30 -3.57
C LEU A 69 4.61 2.03 -3.55
N PHE A 70 4.77 3.01 -4.43
CA PHE A 70 5.80 4.03 -4.27
C PHE A 70 5.21 5.24 -3.55
N ARG A 71 5.74 5.55 -2.37
CA ARG A 71 5.29 6.63 -1.49
C ARG A 71 6.01 7.92 -1.84
N SER A 72 5.51 8.64 -2.83
CA SER A 72 6.17 9.83 -3.39
C SER A 72 6.32 11.00 -2.41
N GLU A 73 5.59 11.01 -1.30
CA GLU A 73 5.74 12.04 -0.27
C GLU A 73 7.13 12.09 0.34
N PHE A 74 7.86 10.98 0.41
CA PHE A 74 9.25 10.97 0.92
C PHE A 74 10.22 11.72 0.02
N VAL A 75 9.87 11.99 -1.23
CA VAL A 75 10.64 12.87 -2.11
C VAL A 75 10.55 14.33 -1.67
N TYR A 76 9.52 14.68 -0.90
CA TYR A 76 9.22 16.05 -0.43
C TYR A 76 9.52 16.26 1.05
N ILE A 77 9.40 15.23 1.88
CA ILE A 77 9.67 15.28 3.32
C ILE A 77 11.19 15.45 3.56
N ASP A 78 11.55 16.03 4.70
CA ASP A 78 12.94 16.25 5.14
C ASP A 78 13.79 17.14 4.21
N ARG A 79 13.13 18.02 3.46
CA ARG A 79 13.76 19.02 2.59
C ARG A 79 13.42 20.44 3.05
N THR A 80 14.28 21.38 2.68
CA THR A 80 14.06 22.82 2.94
C THR A 80 13.37 23.53 1.77
N SER A 81 13.25 22.85 0.62
CA SER A 81 12.61 23.37 -0.59
C SER A 81 11.99 22.24 -1.41
N LYS A 82 11.02 22.60 -2.23
CA LYS A 82 10.38 21.67 -3.18
C LYS A 82 11.42 20.99 -4.07
N PRO A 83 11.34 19.67 -4.31
CA PRO A 83 12.20 19.00 -5.28
C PRO A 83 11.96 19.59 -6.68
N THR A 84 13.03 19.80 -7.40
CA THR A 84 12.95 20.24 -8.81
C THR A 84 12.39 19.13 -9.68
N LEU A 85 11.81 19.49 -10.83
CA LEU A 85 11.35 18.52 -11.82
C LEU A 85 12.44 17.50 -12.19
N LYS A 86 13.69 17.98 -12.33
CA LYS A 86 14.83 17.11 -12.64
C LYS A 86 15.10 16.08 -11.54
N GLU A 87 15.12 16.48 -10.28
CA GLU A 87 15.31 15.56 -9.14
C GLU A 87 14.19 14.51 -9.08
N GLN A 88 12.95 14.91 -9.36
CA GLN A 88 11.82 13.96 -9.39
C GLN A 88 12.00 12.93 -10.52
N ILE A 89 12.41 13.37 -11.72
CA ILE A 89 12.68 12.47 -12.85
C ILE A 89 13.85 11.52 -12.54
N GLU A 90 14.91 11.99 -11.90
CA GLU A 90 16.06 11.16 -11.51
C GLU A 90 15.63 10.02 -10.56
N ILE A 91 14.81 10.31 -9.53
CA ILE A 91 14.28 9.29 -8.61
C ILE A 91 13.36 8.29 -9.35
N ASN A 92 12.52 8.78 -10.26
CA ASN A 92 11.66 7.93 -11.09
C ASN A 92 12.50 6.98 -11.97
N ASN A 93 13.62 7.44 -12.50
CA ASN A 93 14.53 6.61 -13.30
C ASN A 93 15.32 5.59 -12.44
N GLU A 94 15.62 5.92 -11.18
CA GLU A 94 16.16 4.94 -10.21
C GLU A 94 15.19 3.78 -10.00
N LEU A 95 13.90 4.07 -9.77
CA LEU A 95 12.85 3.04 -9.68
C LEU A 95 12.81 2.18 -10.95
N ASN A 96 12.84 2.83 -12.13
CA ASN A 96 12.84 2.14 -13.42
C ASN A 96 14.01 1.17 -13.58
N THR A 97 15.18 1.55 -13.12
CA THR A 97 16.39 0.73 -13.20
C THR A 97 16.31 -0.47 -12.27
N LYS A 98 15.73 -0.29 -11.08
CA LYS A 98 15.70 -1.31 -10.03
C LYS A 98 14.60 -2.35 -10.22
N PHE A 99 13.44 -1.94 -10.68
CA PHE A 99 12.27 -2.80 -10.84
C PHE A 99 11.94 -3.01 -12.32
N SER A 100 11.83 -4.27 -12.73
CA SER A 100 11.63 -4.64 -14.14
C SER A 100 10.16 -4.65 -14.58
N ASN A 101 9.22 -4.76 -13.64
CA ASN A 101 7.80 -4.90 -13.92
C ASN A 101 7.00 -3.66 -13.48
N THR A 102 5.74 -3.84 -13.15
CA THR A 102 4.79 -2.76 -12.77
C THR A 102 5.29 -1.94 -11.59
N ILE A 103 5.15 -0.62 -11.70
CA ILE A 103 5.39 0.33 -10.61
C ILE A 103 4.12 1.14 -10.37
N VAL A 104 3.47 0.95 -9.22
CA VAL A 104 2.33 1.75 -8.79
C VAL A 104 2.85 2.98 -8.04
N PHE A 105 2.74 4.12 -8.69
CA PHE A 105 3.18 5.41 -8.18
C PHE A 105 2.00 6.11 -7.51
N ARG A 106 2.03 6.23 -6.19
CA ARG A 106 1.06 7.03 -5.45
C ARG A 106 1.42 8.51 -5.57
N THR A 107 0.48 9.33 -6.05
CA THR A 107 0.65 10.78 -6.06
C THR A 107 0.75 11.31 -4.63
N LEU A 108 1.17 12.54 -4.48
CA LEU A 108 1.52 13.15 -3.22
C LEU A 108 0.44 12.97 -2.15
N ASP A 109 0.79 12.30 -1.05
CA ASP A 109 -0.05 12.12 0.14
C ASP A 109 0.51 12.95 1.30
N ILE A 110 0.36 14.26 1.21
CA ILE A 110 0.76 15.26 2.21
C ILE A 110 -0.49 15.83 2.86
N GLY A 111 -0.35 16.28 4.09
CA GLY A 111 -1.43 16.69 5.00
C GLY A 111 -1.59 15.68 6.15
N GLY A 112 -2.51 15.91 7.04
CA GLY A 112 -2.64 15.10 8.24
C GLY A 112 -1.42 15.26 9.17
N ASP A 113 -0.72 14.18 9.41
CA ASP A 113 0.50 14.11 10.22
C ASP A 113 1.79 14.47 9.46
N LYS A 114 1.72 14.50 8.11
CA LYS A 114 2.86 14.75 7.23
C LYS A 114 2.97 16.24 6.90
N GLN A 115 3.66 16.98 7.76
CA GLN A 115 3.91 18.40 7.53
C GLN A 115 5.20 18.63 6.73
N VAL A 116 5.10 19.48 5.71
CA VAL A 116 6.24 19.91 4.88
C VAL A 116 6.36 21.43 5.00
N PRO A 117 7.40 21.95 5.69
CA PRO A 117 7.45 23.36 6.11
C PRO A 117 7.41 24.40 4.98
N TYR A 118 7.82 24.03 3.76
CA TYR A 118 7.82 24.92 2.60
C TYR A 118 6.56 24.82 1.73
N LEU A 119 5.62 23.94 2.10
CA LEU A 119 4.32 23.85 1.44
C LEU A 119 3.28 24.57 2.30
N ASN A 120 2.37 25.29 1.64
CA ASN A 120 1.30 26.05 2.31
C ASN A 120 0.18 25.09 2.72
N LEU A 121 0.41 24.29 3.76
CA LEU A 121 -0.63 23.45 4.33
C LEU A 121 -1.50 24.28 5.27
N PRO A 122 -2.83 24.20 5.18
CA PRO A 122 -3.72 24.89 6.10
C PRO A 122 -3.52 24.36 7.52
N LYS A 123 -3.67 25.24 8.50
CA LYS A 123 -3.74 24.82 9.90
C LYS A 123 -5.17 24.37 10.18
N GLU A 124 -5.36 23.12 10.47
CA GLU A 124 -6.67 22.49 10.66
C GLU A 124 -6.80 21.92 12.08
N GLU A 125 -8.04 21.87 12.57
CA GLU A 125 -8.34 21.26 13.88
C GLU A 125 -8.32 19.72 13.79
N ASN A 126 -8.67 19.16 12.64
CA ASN A 126 -8.70 17.72 12.38
C ASN A 126 -7.94 17.40 11.08
N PRO A 127 -6.60 17.46 11.07
CA PRO A 127 -5.79 17.36 9.85
C PRO A 127 -6.02 16.08 9.04
N PHE A 128 -6.30 14.94 9.69
CA PHE A 128 -6.60 13.69 9.00
C PHE A 128 -7.93 13.71 8.23
N LEU A 129 -8.86 14.60 8.59
CA LEU A 129 -10.16 14.77 7.91
C LEU A 129 -10.14 15.95 6.94
N GLY A 130 -9.07 16.69 6.86
CA GLY A 130 -8.95 17.95 6.14
C GLY A 130 -8.35 17.84 4.74
N VAL A 131 -7.55 18.84 4.39
CA VAL A 131 -6.88 18.98 3.08
C VAL A 131 -5.64 18.06 3.05
N ARG A 132 -5.83 16.85 2.51
CA ARG A 132 -4.81 15.81 2.44
C ARG A 132 -4.89 15.04 1.12
N GLY A 133 -3.77 14.54 0.64
CA GLY A 133 -3.69 13.67 -0.52
C GLY A 133 -4.24 14.33 -1.77
N ILE A 134 -5.20 13.69 -2.46
CA ILE A 134 -5.78 14.24 -3.70
C ILE A 134 -6.45 15.59 -3.49
N ARG A 135 -7.03 15.87 -2.33
CA ARG A 135 -7.66 17.16 -2.03
C ARG A 135 -6.62 18.28 -2.12
N TYR A 136 -5.46 18.10 -1.48
CA TYR A 136 -4.34 19.04 -1.57
C TYR A 136 -3.82 19.16 -3.01
N SER A 137 -3.67 18.05 -3.71
CA SER A 137 -3.18 18.04 -5.09
C SER A 137 -4.12 18.77 -6.07
N LEU A 138 -5.43 18.70 -5.86
CA LEU A 138 -6.41 19.41 -6.67
C LEU A 138 -6.53 20.91 -6.32
N ASP A 139 -6.19 21.31 -5.10
CA ASP A 139 -6.06 22.72 -4.70
C ASP A 139 -4.75 23.32 -5.24
N GLU A 140 -3.63 22.60 -5.15
CA GLU A 140 -2.29 23.02 -5.59
C GLU A 140 -1.96 22.43 -6.98
N LYS A 141 -2.77 22.76 -7.97
CA LYS A 141 -2.71 22.17 -9.34
C LYS A 141 -1.37 22.28 -10.01
N ASP A 142 -0.60 23.35 -9.79
CA ASP A 142 0.71 23.53 -10.40
C ASP A 142 1.72 22.51 -9.83
N LEU A 143 1.68 22.26 -8.53
CA LEU A 143 2.48 21.23 -7.89
C LEU A 143 2.09 19.84 -8.40
N PHE A 144 0.80 19.56 -8.49
CA PHE A 144 0.29 18.29 -8.99
C PHE A 144 0.67 18.06 -10.46
N ARG A 145 0.52 19.08 -11.33
CA ARG A 145 0.94 18.99 -12.73
C ARG A 145 2.44 18.72 -12.86
N GLU A 146 3.29 19.38 -12.07
CA GLU A 146 4.72 19.13 -12.07
C GLU A 146 5.06 17.69 -11.68
N GLN A 147 4.38 17.12 -10.66
CA GLN A 147 4.55 15.72 -10.30
C GLN A 147 4.13 14.79 -11.44
N ILE A 148 2.98 15.02 -12.08
CA ILE A 148 2.53 14.24 -13.23
C ILE A 148 3.52 14.35 -14.39
N ILE A 149 4.01 15.56 -14.72
CA ILE A 149 5.03 15.77 -15.75
C ILE A 149 6.30 14.97 -15.42
N SER A 150 6.72 14.92 -14.17
CA SER A 150 7.91 14.15 -13.77
C SER A 150 7.76 12.65 -14.05
N ILE A 151 6.57 12.10 -13.83
CA ILE A 151 6.27 10.70 -14.11
C ILE A 151 6.25 10.46 -15.62
N LEU A 152 5.50 11.28 -16.36
CA LEU A 152 5.32 11.14 -17.79
C LEU A 152 6.59 11.37 -18.61
N SER A 153 7.56 12.12 -18.05
CA SER A 153 8.85 12.44 -18.70
C SER A 153 9.99 11.53 -18.26
N SER A 154 9.72 10.55 -17.41
CA SER A 154 10.70 9.58 -16.93
C SER A 154 10.64 8.27 -17.71
N ASP A 155 11.68 7.45 -17.54
CA ASP A 155 11.75 6.11 -18.14
C ASP A 155 10.72 5.12 -17.53
N LEU A 156 9.90 5.57 -16.56
CA LEU A 156 8.83 4.77 -15.98
C LEU A 156 7.62 4.58 -16.90
N ILE A 157 7.45 5.41 -17.92
CA ILE A 157 6.19 5.57 -18.67
C ILE A 157 5.58 4.25 -19.16
N ASP A 158 6.41 3.28 -19.55
CA ASP A 158 5.95 2.02 -20.11
C ASP A 158 5.46 1.01 -19.05
N LYS A 159 5.72 1.24 -17.75
CA LYS A 159 5.38 0.29 -16.69
C LYS A 159 4.75 0.94 -15.44
N VAL A 160 4.60 2.26 -15.46
CA VAL A 160 3.97 2.97 -14.34
C VAL A 160 2.45 2.86 -14.39
N LYS A 161 1.85 2.69 -13.21
CA LYS A 161 0.44 2.94 -12.92
C LYS A 161 0.38 4.09 -11.92
N ILE A 162 -0.52 5.06 -12.11
CA ILE A 162 -0.67 6.20 -11.19
C ILE A 162 -1.86 5.94 -10.27
N MET A 163 -1.65 6.08 -8.98
CA MET A 163 -2.63 5.87 -7.93
C MET A 163 -2.89 7.17 -7.17
N PHE A 164 -4.17 7.54 -7.01
CA PHE A 164 -4.57 8.72 -6.25
C PHE A 164 -4.97 8.34 -4.82
N PRO A 165 -4.31 8.95 -3.79
CA PRO A 165 -4.67 8.75 -2.38
C PRO A 165 -5.87 9.60 -1.99
N MET A 166 -6.59 9.22 -0.92
CA MET A 166 -7.65 10.00 -0.26
C MET A 166 -8.85 10.38 -1.14
N VAL A 167 -9.05 9.69 -2.26
CA VAL A 167 -10.28 9.83 -3.07
C VAL A 167 -11.49 9.51 -2.17
N SER A 168 -12.49 10.39 -2.18
CA SER A 168 -13.67 10.24 -1.33
C SER A 168 -14.98 10.33 -2.11
N ILE A 169 -14.95 11.03 -3.25
CA ILE A 169 -16.05 11.15 -4.21
C ILE A 169 -15.52 10.92 -5.64
N LEU A 170 -16.40 10.58 -6.56
CA LEU A 170 -16.01 10.30 -7.95
C LEU A 170 -15.34 11.49 -8.64
N ASP A 171 -15.79 12.71 -8.33
CA ASP A 171 -15.26 13.94 -8.94
C ASP A 171 -13.76 14.14 -8.58
N ASP A 172 -13.30 13.75 -7.39
CA ASP A 172 -11.87 13.78 -7.03
C ASP A 172 -11.03 13.00 -8.05
N PHE A 173 -11.49 11.80 -8.41
CA PHE A 173 -10.82 10.96 -9.39
C PHE A 173 -10.92 11.54 -10.82
N LEU A 174 -12.09 12.01 -11.22
CA LEU A 174 -12.31 12.54 -12.57
C LEU A 174 -11.49 13.81 -12.82
N ASP A 175 -11.39 14.69 -11.85
CA ASP A 175 -10.57 15.92 -11.94
C ASP A 175 -9.08 15.58 -12.00
N ALA A 176 -8.60 14.61 -11.20
CA ALA A 176 -7.24 14.14 -11.28
C ALA A 176 -6.92 13.48 -12.63
N LYS A 177 -7.80 12.60 -13.11
CA LYS A 177 -7.70 11.94 -14.44
C LYS A 177 -7.62 12.96 -15.57
N LYS A 178 -8.40 14.03 -15.48
CA LYS A 178 -8.38 15.13 -16.45
C LYS A 178 -6.99 15.78 -16.52
N ILE A 179 -6.37 16.07 -15.37
CA ILE A 179 -5.02 16.66 -15.32
C ILE A 179 -3.99 15.71 -15.95
N VAL A 180 -4.01 14.42 -15.61
CA VAL A 180 -3.09 13.44 -16.22
C VAL A 180 -3.28 13.40 -17.75
N THR A 181 -4.53 13.35 -18.21
CA THR A 181 -4.85 13.31 -19.64
C THR A 181 -4.37 14.58 -20.39
N GLU A 182 -4.55 15.76 -19.78
CA GLU A 182 -4.08 17.03 -20.34
C GLU A 182 -2.55 17.06 -20.48
N GLU A 183 -1.81 16.65 -19.43
CA GLU A 183 -0.34 16.66 -19.46
C GLU A 183 0.21 15.56 -20.38
N SER A 184 -0.41 14.37 -20.43
CA SER A 184 -0.05 13.32 -21.38
C SER A 184 -0.18 13.81 -22.84
N LYS A 185 -1.27 14.52 -23.14
CA LYS A 185 -1.49 15.10 -24.47
C LYS A 185 -0.45 16.16 -24.82
N LYS A 186 -0.05 17.03 -23.86
CA LYS A 186 0.98 18.07 -24.08
C LYS A 186 2.34 17.44 -24.35
N LEU A 187 2.66 16.33 -23.68
CA LEU A 187 3.93 15.62 -23.84
C LEU A 187 3.91 14.60 -24.99
N ASN A 188 2.77 14.44 -25.66
CA ASN A 188 2.56 13.46 -26.74
C ASN A 188 2.89 12.03 -26.32
N VAL A 189 2.48 11.64 -25.11
CA VAL A 189 2.57 10.27 -24.57
C VAL A 189 1.18 9.71 -24.28
N ASN A 190 1.04 8.39 -24.24
CA ASN A 190 -0.20 7.77 -23.79
C ASN A 190 -0.34 7.93 -22.27
N PRO A 191 -1.55 8.26 -21.75
CA PRO A 191 -1.76 8.28 -20.33
C PRO A 191 -1.55 6.88 -19.75
N PRO A 192 -0.80 6.75 -18.63
CA PRO A 192 -0.66 5.46 -17.95
C PRO A 192 -1.96 5.01 -17.31
N PRO A 193 -2.10 3.73 -16.92
CA PRO A 193 -3.24 3.25 -16.15
C PRO A 193 -3.42 4.05 -14.85
N LEU A 194 -4.68 4.39 -14.53
CA LEU A 194 -5.05 5.22 -13.38
C LEU A 194 -5.90 4.42 -12.39
N GLY A 195 -5.56 4.50 -11.12
CA GLY A 195 -6.29 3.81 -10.08
C GLY A 195 -6.47 4.64 -8.81
N ILE A 196 -7.17 4.06 -7.86
CA ILE A 196 -7.52 4.67 -6.58
C ILE A 196 -6.89 3.88 -5.44
N MET A 197 -6.33 4.59 -4.45
CA MET A 197 -6.12 4.02 -3.14
C MET A 197 -7.46 4.00 -2.41
N VAL A 198 -8.02 2.80 -2.22
CA VAL A 198 -9.27 2.62 -1.49
C VAL A 198 -8.98 2.62 0.00
N GLU A 199 -9.09 3.79 0.59
CA GLU A 199 -8.73 4.03 2.00
C GLU A 199 -9.77 4.87 2.74
N THR A 200 -10.84 5.25 2.05
CA THR A 200 -12.02 5.88 2.65
C THR A 200 -13.22 4.92 2.60
N PRO A 201 -14.02 4.82 3.66
CA PRO A 201 -15.22 3.97 3.66
C PRO A 201 -16.22 4.33 2.54
N SER A 202 -16.28 5.60 2.13
CA SER A 202 -17.14 6.05 1.03
C SER A 202 -16.83 5.36 -0.29
N VAL A 203 -15.55 5.23 -0.66
CA VAL A 203 -15.12 4.53 -1.88
C VAL A 203 -15.27 3.02 -1.70
N ALA A 204 -14.89 2.47 -0.55
CA ALA A 204 -14.99 1.04 -0.29
C ALA A 204 -16.44 0.52 -0.34
N LEU A 205 -17.43 1.34 0.07
CA LEU A 205 -18.87 1.02 -0.02
C LEU A 205 -19.41 1.15 -1.44
N ASN A 206 -18.94 2.13 -2.21
CA ASN A 206 -19.47 2.48 -3.53
C ASN A 206 -18.46 2.17 -4.65
N THR A 207 -17.66 1.11 -4.50
CA THR A 207 -16.60 0.74 -5.46
C THR A 207 -17.15 0.56 -6.89
N ASP A 208 -18.39 0.11 -7.02
CA ASP A 208 -19.09 -0.08 -8.30
C ASP A 208 -19.25 1.21 -9.12
N GLN A 209 -19.31 2.38 -8.48
CA GLN A 209 -19.39 3.67 -9.18
C GLN A 209 -18.10 4.01 -9.95
N TYR A 210 -16.98 3.40 -9.59
CA TYR A 210 -15.66 3.71 -10.15
C TYR A 210 -15.23 2.76 -11.27
N ILE A 211 -15.88 1.60 -11.44
CA ILE A 211 -15.45 0.53 -12.36
C ILE A 211 -15.28 0.96 -13.82
N GLN A 212 -16.06 1.94 -14.28
CA GLN A 212 -15.95 2.45 -15.65
C GLN A 212 -14.87 3.54 -15.83
N HIS A 213 -14.23 3.92 -14.76
CA HIS A 213 -13.32 5.07 -14.74
C HIS A 213 -11.90 4.72 -14.38
N VAL A 214 -11.68 3.66 -13.60
CA VAL A 214 -10.38 3.22 -13.06
C VAL A 214 -9.86 1.99 -13.81
N ASP A 215 -8.55 1.82 -13.78
CA ASP A 215 -7.89 0.64 -14.33
C ASP A 215 -7.52 -0.37 -13.22
N PHE A 216 -7.44 0.07 -11.95
CA PHE A 216 -7.15 -0.78 -10.80
C PHE A 216 -7.56 -0.12 -9.48
N PHE A 217 -7.64 -0.96 -8.43
CA PHE A 217 -7.79 -0.54 -7.03
C PHE A 217 -6.61 -1.03 -6.19
N SER A 218 -6.19 -0.23 -5.22
CA SER A 218 -5.25 -0.66 -4.19
C SER A 218 -5.79 -0.27 -2.81
N ILE A 219 -6.00 -1.24 -1.94
CA ILE A 219 -6.62 -1.00 -0.64
C ILE A 219 -5.56 -0.50 0.34
N GLY A 220 -5.74 0.72 0.84
CA GLY A 220 -4.92 1.35 1.89
C GLY A 220 -5.51 1.05 3.27
N THR A 221 -5.18 -0.10 3.84
CA THR A 221 -5.87 -0.62 5.03
C THR A 221 -5.68 0.24 6.27
N ASN A 222 -4.56 0.95 6.41
CA ASN A 222 -4.28 1.76 7.60
C ASN A 222 -5.26 2.93 7.75
N ASP A 223 -5.46 3.69 6.67
CA ASP A 223 -6.41 4.80 6.65
C ASP A 223 -7.86 4.28 6.58
N LEU A 224 -8.12 3.17 5.88
CA LEU A 224 -9.45 2.55 5.86
C LEU A 224 -9.91 2.15 7.26
N ILE A 225 -9.03 1.54 8.08
CA ILE A 225 -9.31 1.22 9.48
C ILE A 225 -9.56 2.50 10.27
N GLN A 226 -8.65 3.48 10.19
CA GLN A 226 -8.74 4.76 10.89
C GLN A 226 -10.09 5.45 10.64
N TYR A 227 -10.51 5.56 9.38
CA TYR A 227 -11.76 6.25 9.02
C TYR A 227 -13.01 5.42 9.29
N THR A 228 -12.92 4.10 9.22
CA THR A 228 -14.06 3.23 9.58
C THR A 228 -14.41 3.35 11.05
N TYR A 229 -13.41 3.41 11.93
CA TYR A 229 -13.60 3.52 13.38
C TYR A 229 -13.56 4.96 13.90
N ALA A 230 -13.29 5.96 13.06
CA ALA A 230 -13.10 7.35 13.47
C ALA A 230 -12.08 7.46 14.64
N ALA A 231 -11.01 6.67 14.59
CA ALA A 231 -10.01 6.55 15.65
C ALA A 231 -8.62 6.85 15.10
N ASP A 232 -7.98 7.88 15.63
CA ASP A 232 -6.64 8.30 15.24
C ASP A 232 -5.62 7.19 15.54
N ARG A 233 -4.97 6.67 14.49
CA ARG A 233 -3.95 5.60 14.60
C ARG A 233 -2.66 6.04 15.29
N GLY A 234 -2.41 7.34 15.40
CA GLY A 234 -1.27 7.90 16.13
C GLY A 234 -1.43 7.87 17.66
N LEU A 235 -2.64 7.58 18.16
CA LEU A 235 -2.96 7.58 19.58
C LEU A 235 -3.02 6.14 20.12
N SER A 236 -1.99 5.73 20.86
CA SER A 236 -1.91 4.39 21.47
C SER A 236 -3.09 4.04 22.39
N THR A 237 -3.74 5.04 22.99
CA THR A 237 -4.96 4.85 23.80
C THR A 237 -6.16 4.36 22.99
N LEU A 238 -6.12 4.47 21.67
CA LEU A 238 -7.16 4.05 20.74
C LEU A 238 -6.86 2.71 20.03
N ASN A 239 -5.77 2.02 20.38
CA ASN A 239 -5.35 0.77 19.73
C ASN A 239 -6.46 -0.30 19.66
N LYS A 240 -7.38 -0.34 20.62
CA LYS A 240 -8.51 -1.27 20.60
C LYS A 240 -9.47 -1.10 19.42
N TYR A 241 -9.45 0.06 18.75
CA TYR A 241 -10.24 0.36 17.56
C TYR A 241 -9.47 0.14 16.24
N GLN A 242 -8.27 -0.40 16.33
CA GLN A 242 -7.35 -0.55 15.18
C GLN A 242 -7.06 -2.00 14.85
N ASP A 243 -7.90 -2.93 15.31
CA ASP A 243 -7.74 -4.35 14.99
C ASP A 243 -8.07 -4.58 13.50
N PRO A 244 -7.09 -5.01 12.69
CA PRO A 244 -7.28 -5.19 11.25
C PRO A 244 -8.25 -6.34 10.91
N LEU A 245 -8.49 -7.25 11.85
CA LEU A 245 -9.40 -8.40 11.68
C LEU A 245 -10.82 -8.11 12.15
N ASP A 246 -11.17 -6.85 12.42
CA ASP A 246 -12.57 -6.54 12.69
C ASP A 246 -13.43 -6.67 11.43
N VAL A 247 -14.57 -7.32 11.60
CA VAL A 247 -15.48 -7.68 10.51
C VAL A 247 -15.99 -6.47 9.74
N SER A 248 -16.12 -5.30 10.36
CA SER A 248 -16.56 -4.08 9.66
C SER A 248 -15.59 -3.69 8.55
N VAL A 249 -14.28 -3.74 8.83
CA VAL A 249 -13.23 -3.48 7.85
C VAL A 249 -13.17 -4.59 6.81
N LEU A 250 -13.24 -5.86 7.24
CA LEU A 250 -13.20 -7.01 6.34
C LEU A 250 -14.36 -7.01 5.34
N ARG A 251 -15.55 -6.55 5.74
CA ARG A 251 -16.69 -6.39 4.84
C ARG A 251 -16.44 -5.33 3.78
N LEU A 252 -15.83 -4.19 4.14
CA LEU A 252 -15.44 -3.15 3.18
C LEU A 252 -14.40 -3.69 2.19
N ILE A 253 -13.36 -4.34 2.69
CA ILE A 253 -12.31 -4.96 1.87
C ILE A 253 -12.91 -6.01 0.92
N SER A 254 -13.76 -6.88 1.45
CA SER A 254 -14.44 -7.92 0.67
C SER A 254 -15.29 -7.33 -0.46
N ASN A 255 -16.02 -6.23 -0.20
CA ASN A 255 -16.80 -5.55 -1.23
C ASN A 255 -15.90 -5.04 -2.39
N VAL A 256 -14.73 -4.49 -2.07
CA VAL A 256 -13.78 -4.03 -3.09
C VAL A 256 -13.23 -5.21 -3.91
N ILE A 257 -12.83 -6.29 -3.23
CA ILE A 257 -12.30 -7.51 -3.89
C ILE A 257 -13.37 -8.10 -4.83
N ASP A 258 -14.60 -8.26 -4.35
CA ASP A 258 -15.70 -8.82 -5.16
C ASP A 258 -16.04 -7.95 -6.36
N THR A 259 -16.06 -6.63 -6.16
CA THR A 259 -16.32 -5.69 -7.25
C THR A 259 -15.22 -5.79 -8.32
N GLY A 260 -13.95 -5.87 -7.91
CA GLY A 260 -12.84 -6.06 -8.83
C GLY A 260 -12.92 -7.39 -9.59
N LEU A 261 -13.09 -8.50 -8.87
CA LEU A 261 -13.21 -9.84 -9.49
C LEU A 261 -14.38 -9.92 -10.48
N LYS A 262 -15.53 -9.36 -10.12
CA LYS A 262 -16.72 -9.36 -10.99
C LYS A 262 -16.53 -8.56 -12.29
N ASN A 263 -15.67 -7.54 -12.27
CA ASN A 263 -15.49 -6.62 -13.39
C ASN A 263 -14.11 -6.73 -14.07
N ASP A 264 -13.31 -7.74 -13.73
CA ASP A 264 -11.95 -7.96 -14.26
C ASP A 264 -11.02 -6.74 -14.01
N ILE A 265 -11.17 -6.11 -12.85
CA ILE A 265 -10.32 -5.00 -12.41
C ILE A 265 -9.38 -5.51 -11.33
N GLU A 266 -8.08 -5.25 -11.50
CA GLU A 266 -7.06 -5.62 -10.53
C GLU A 266 -7.34 -4.97 -9.17
N VAL A 267 -7.32 -5.78 -8.09
CA VAL A 267 -7.35 -5.30 -6.70
C VAL A 267 -6.10 -5.76 -5.98
N SER A 268 -5.40 -4.81 -5.37
CA SER A 268 -4.25 -5.07 -4.51
C SER A 268 -4.47 -4.51 -3.10
N VAL A 269 -3.64 -4.93 -2.15
CA VAL A 269 -3.54 -4.32 -0.81
C VAL A 269 -2.13 -3.82 -0.60
N CYS A 270 -1.98 -2.60 -0.07
CA CYS A 270 -0.68 -1.95 0.19
C CYS A 270 -0.51 -1.43 1.63
N GLY A 271 -1.51 -1.55 2.49
CA GLY A 271 -1.41 -1.24 3.92
C GLY A 271 -0.74 -2.38 4.72
N ASP A 272 -0.60 -2.16 6.03
CA ASP A 272 0.13 -3.06 6.93
C ASP A 272 -0.47 -4.48 6.99
N MET A 273 -1.78 -4.63 6.73
CA MET A 273 -2.43 -5.94 6.62
C MET A 273 -1.79 -6.86 5.58
N ALA A 274 -1.21 -6.32 4.51
CA ALA A 274 -0.51 -7.12 3.51
C ALA A 274 0.78 -7.76 4.04
N SER A 275 1.38 -7.17 5.07
CA SER A 275 2.64 -7.59 5.69
C SER A 275 2.43 -8.30 7.05
N ASP A 276 1.19 -8.40 7.53
CA ASP A 276 0.82 -9.10 8.75
C ASP A 276 0.37 -10.54 8.44
N LYS A 277 0.83 -11.49 9.25
CA LYS A 277 0.58 -12.92 9.04
C LYS A 277 -0.90 -13.27 8.99
N ASP A 278 -1.64 -12.91 10.03
CA ASP A 278 -3.04 -13.33 10.19
C ASP A 278 -3.92 -12.58 9.18
N SER A 279 -3.65 -11.29 9.00
CA SER A 279 -4.35 -10.46 8.02
C SER A 279 -4.15 -10.95 6.59
N SER A 280 -2.92 -11.33 6.21
CA SER A 280 -2.63 -11.82 4.85
C SER A 280 -3.35 -13.13 4.55
N ILE A 281 -3.48 -14.03 5.54
CA ILE A 281 -4.28 -15.27 5.44
C ILE A 281 -5.74 -14.91 5.14
N ILE A 282 -6.35 -14.04 5.94
CA ILE A 282 -7.74 -13.61 5.75
C ILE A 282 -7.94 -12.95 4.39
N LEU A 283 -7.06 -12.04 3.99
CA LEU A 283 -7.12 -11.38 2.68
C LEU A 283 -7.05 -12.40 1.53
N TYR A 284 -6.19 -13.40 1.63
CA TYR A 284 -6.08 -14.47 0.64
C TYR A 284 -7.35 -15.32 0.55
N LEU A 285 -7.94 -15.67 1.70
CA LEU A 285 -9.20 -16.41 1.77
C LEU A 285 -10.39 -15.59 1.25
N LEU A 286 -10.37 -14.25 1.41
CA LEU A 286 -11.34 -13.34 0.80
C LEU A 286 -11.17 -13.19 -0.73
N GLY A 287 -10.13 -13.78 -1.32
CA GLY A 287 -9.92 -13.78 -2.76
C GLY A 287 -8.84 -12.80 -3.28
N LEU A 288 -8.14 -12.08 -2.39
CA LEU A 288 -7.03 -11.21 -2.82
C LEU A 288 -5.88 -12.02 -3.42
N ARG A 289 -5.26 -11.47 -4.49
CA ARG A 289 -4.15 -12.13 -5.17
C ARG A 289 -2.93 -11.22 -5.40
N VAL A 290 -3.03 -9.92 -5.15
CA VAL A 290 -1.91 -8.97 -5.31
C VAL A 290 -1.62 -8.31 -3.98
N PHE A 291 -0.44 -8.61 -3.42
CA PHE A 291 0.02 -8.13 -2.11
C PHE A 291 1.22 -7.20 -2.27
N SER A 292 1.08 -5.95 -1.84
CA SER A 292 2.18 -5.00 -1.77
C SER A 292 2.68 -4.92 -0.34
N ILE A 293 3.87 -5.45 -0.11
CA ILE A 293 4.41 -5.74 1.23
C ILE A 293 5.69 -4.95 1.52
N ALA A 294 6.02 -4.83 2.79
CA ALA A 294 7.38 -4.48 3.18
C ALA A 294 8.32 -5.62 2.72
N PRO A 295 9.40 -5.35 1.96
CA PRO A 295 10.22 -6.40 1.34
C PRO A 295 10.77 -7.43 2.32
N SER A 296 11.08 -7.02 3.55
CA SER A 296 11.59 -7.91 4.60
C SER A 296 10.57 -8.99 5.03
N GLN A 297 9.27 -8.79 4.78
CA GLN A 297 8.21 -9.72 5.16
C GLN A 297 7.90 -10.77 4.10
N GLY A 298 8.46 -10.68 2.90
CA GLY A 298 8.20 -11.62 1.80
C GLY A 298 8.19 -13.09 2.20
N PRO A 299 9.26 -13.62 2.79
CA PRO A 299 9.32 -15.03 3.19
C PRO A 299 8.26 -15.43 4.21
N ASN A 300 7.95 -14.57 5.19
CA ASN A 300 6.93 -14.83 6.22
C ASN A 300 5.53 -14.91 5.59
N ILE A 301 5.22 -13.96 4.73
CA ILE A 301 3.90 -13.88 4.07
C ILE A 301 3.70 -15.08 3.15
N ILE A 302 4.69 -15.47 2.34
CA ILE A 302 4.57 -16.64 1.48
C ILE A 302 4.29 -17.90 2.28
N ASN A 303 5.01 -18.12 3.38
CA ASN A 303 4.77 -19.29 4.24
C ASN A 303 3.36 -19.27 4.85
N SER A 304 2.86 -18.10 5.23
CA SER A 304 1.49 -17.95 5.75
C SER A 304 0.45 -18.28 4.68
N LEU A 305 0.67 -17.85 3.44
CA LEU A 305 -0.25 -18.11 2.33
C LEU A 305 -0.19 -19.57 1.86
N ILE A 306 0.97 -20.23 1.91
CA ILE A 306 1.08 -21.68 1.69
C ILE A 306 0.25 -22.42 2.74
N HIS A 307 0.40 -22.07 4.03
CA HIS A 307 -0.41 -22.64 5.09
C HIS A 307 -1.90 -22.42 4.86
N ALA A 308 -2.31 -21.22 4.46
CA ALA A 308 -3.71 -20.91 4.14
C ALA A 308 -4.25 -21.79 3.01
N LYS A 309 -3.49 -21.93 1.92
CA LYS A 309 -3.87 -22.77 0.77
C LYS A 309 -4.02 -24.24 1.16
N GLU A 310 -3.05 -24.80 1.89
CA GLU A 310 -2.99 -26.22 2.20
C GLU A 310 -3.98 -26.63 3.30
N ASN A 311 -4.19 -25.80 4.32
CA ASN A 311 -4.90 -26.19 5.53
C ASN A 311 -6.22 -25.45 5.75
N LEU A 312 -6.39 -24.25 5.19
CA LEU A 312 -7.53 -23.37 5.49
C LEU A 312 -8.43 -23.11 4.26
N SER A 313 -8.18 -23.76 3.12
CA SER A 313 -8.95 -23.58 1.89
C SER A 313 -10.42 -24.02 2.01
N HIS A 314 -10.79 -24.70 3.10
CA HIS A 314 -12.16 -25.10 3.40
C HIS A 314 -12.98 -24.01 4.09
N ILE A 315 -12.32 -22.93 4.58
CA ILE A 315 -12.98 -21.80 5.23
C ILE A 315 -13.65 -20.95 4.15
N GLU A 316 -14.96 -20.84 4.25
CA GLU A 316 -15.75 -20.05 3.32
C GLU A 316 -15.75 -18.56 3.71
N LYS A 317 -15.85 -17.71 2.73
CA LYS A 317 -15.89 -16.26 2.91
C LYS A 317 -17.00 -15.80 3.85
N GLU A 318 -18.17 -16.41 3.74
CA GLU A 318 -19.33 -16.15 4.60
C GLU A 318 -19.03 -16.43 6.08
N GLU A 319 -18.23 -17.45 6.37
CA GLU A 319 -17.79 -17.77 7.72
C GLU A 319 -16.89 -16.67 8.29
N ILE A 320 -15.95 -16.16 7.50
CA ILE A 320 -15.10 -15.01 7.87
C ILE A 320 -15.98 -13.78 8.16
N LEU A 321 -16.88 -13.43 7.25
CA LEU A 321 -17.68 -12.21 7.32
C LEU A 321 -18.85 -12.28 8.32
N SER A 322 -19.18 -13.46 8.84
CA SER A 322 -20.16 -13.67 9.90
C SER A 322 -19.56 -13.80 11.30
N SER A 323 -18.25 -13.80 11.42
CA SER A 323 -17.56 -13.83 12.71
C SER A 323 -18.01 -12.70 13.63
N THR A 324 -18.06 -12.97 14.93
CA THR A 324 -18.54 -12.01 15.93
C THR A 324 -17.46 -11.03 16.39
N ASP A 325 -16.21 -11.45 16.32
CA ASP A 325 -15.04 -10.68 16.76
C ASP A 325 -13.73 -11.22 16.15
N SER A 326 -12.69 -10.41 16.25
CA SER A 326 -11.36 -10.72 15.69
C SER A 326 -10.65 -11.89 16.39
N GLN A 327 -10.98 -12.18 17.66
CA GLN A 327 -10.40 -13.33 18.35
C GLN A 327 -10.94 -14.66 17.81
N SER A 328 -12.24 -14.68 17.47
CA SER A 328 -12.87 -15.82 16.78
C SER A 328 -12.21 -16.07 15.42
N LEU A 329 -11.91 -15.00 14.66
CA LEU A 329 -11.18 -15.13 13.40
C LEU A 329 -9.76 -15.65 13.58
N ARG A 330 -9.01 -15.15 14.56
CA ARG A 330 -7.67 -15.69 14.87
C ARG A 330 -7.69 -17.17 15.24
N LYS A 331 -8.72 -17.62 15.95
CA LYS A 331 -8.89 -19.06 16.25
C LYS A 331 -9.26 -19.88 15.02
N LEU A 332 -10.02 -19.30 14.10
CA LEU A 332 -10.44 -19.97 12.87
C LEU A 332 -9.23 -20.28 11.96
N ILE A 333 -8.25 -19.38 11.93
CA ILE A 333 -7.06 -19.49 11.06
C ILE A 333 -5.80 -20.04 11.76
N SER A 334 -5.91 -20.42 13.05
CA SER A 334 -4.76 -20.90 13.87
C SER A 334 -4.40 -22.37 13.63
#